data_3825cc79b379431fb156613ebe34c2ba
#
_entry.id   3825cc79b379431fb156613ebe34c2ba
#
_cell.length_a   1.000
_cell.length_b   1.000
_cell.length_c   1.000
_cell.angle_alpha   90.00
_cell.angle_beta   90.00
_cell.angle_gamma   90.00
#
_symmetry.space_group_name_H-M   'P 1'
#
loop_
_entity.id
_entity.type
_entity.pdbx_description
1 polymer ?
#
loop_
_entity_poly.entity_id
_entity_poly.type
_entity_poly.pdbx_seq_one_letter_code
_entity_poly.pdbx_strand_id
1 'polypeptide(L)'
;METYIFFKDTAEAAACFPLSKTTWMAENDALVACTLGANKQVVSIACANNTSALRLKEIMDILSPASVKMSNGVMVITDDTNTSANIVAGLGATTITAHDAA
;
A
#
# COMPACT_ATOMS: atom_id res chain seq x y z
N MET A 1 -4.92 16.09 10.83
CA MET A 1 -4.48 16.04 9.44
C MET A 1 -4.50 14.63 8.93
N GLU A 2 -4.96 14.44 7.72
CA GLU A 2 -5.04 13.11 7.13
C GLU A 2 -3.83 12.89 6.22
N THR A 3 -3.22 11.72 6.35
CA THR A 3 -2.19 11.26 5.42
C THR A 3 -2.87 10.37 4.40
N TYR A 4 -2.54 10.56 3.14
CA TYR A 4 -3.03 9.72 2.06
C TYR A 4 -1.91 8.82 1.59
N ILE A 5 -2.24 7.59 1.26
CA ILE A 5 -1.27 6.62 0.76
C ILE A 5 -1.55 6.35 -0.71
N PHE A 6 -0.49 6.29 -1.49
CA PHE A 6 -0.56 6.25 -2.95
C PHE A 6 0.09 4.99 -3.48
N PHE A 7 -0.61 4.33 -4.40
CA PHE A 7 -0.12 3.13 -5.06
C PHE A 7 -0.22 3.37 -6.56
N LYS A 8 0.80 2.96 -7.30
CA LYS A 8 0.81 3.13 -8.75
C LYS A 8 1.23 1.83 -9.41
N ASP A 9 0.36 1.31 -10.26
CA ASP A 9 0.64 0.11 -11.04
C ASP A 9 1.25 0.49 -12.40
N THR A 10 0.54 1.34 -13.16
CA THR A 10 1.01 1.82 -14.45
C THR A 10 0.81 3.32 -14.51
N ALA A 11 1.24 3.92 -15.64
CA ALA A 11 1.04 5.36 -15.82
C ALA A 11 -0.45 5.75 -15.82
N GLU A 12 -1.34 4.79 -16.02
CA GLU A 12 -2.78 5.04 -16.10
C GLU A 12 -3.58 4.33 -15.01
N ALA A 13 -2.92 3.64 -14.08
CA ALA A 13 -3.61 2.91 -13.03
C ALA A 13 -2.95 3.20 -11.69
N ALA A 14 -3.65 3.94 -10.86
CA ALA A 14 -3.17 4.31 -9.54
C ALA A 14 -4.34 4.40 -8.56
N ALA A 15 -4.03 4.31 -7.28
CA ALA A 15 -5.03 4.45 -6.22
C ALA A 15 -4.45 5.27 -5.09
N CYS A 16 -5.31 6.02 -4.40
CA CYS A 16 -4.90 6.84 -3.27
C CYS A 16 -5.99 6.76 -2.22
N PHE A 17 -5.62 6.36 -1.01
CA PHE A 17 -6.57 6.18 0.07
C PHE A 17 -6.18 6.99 1.30
N PRO A 18 -7.16 7.50 2.05
CA PRO A 18 -6.83 8.05 3.38
C PRO A 18 -6.33 6.92 4.27
N LEU A 19 -5.18 7.11 4.89
CA LEU A 19 -4.55 6.08 5.71
C LEU A 19 -5.48 5.56 6.81
N SER A 20 -6.22 6.44 7.44
CA SER A 20 -7.09 6.08 8.56
C SER A 20 -8.25 5.17 8.16
N LYS A 21 -8.52 5.04 6.87
CA LYS A 21 -9.63 4.22 6.39
C LYS A 21 -9.18 2.87 5.84
N THR A 22 -7.91 2.56 5.95
CA THR A 22 -7.36 1.34 5.35
C THR A 22 -7.15 0.25 6.38
N THR A 23 -7.22 -0.99 5.93
CA THR A 23 -6.88 -2.18 6.68
C THR A 23 -5.82 -2.93 5.92
N TRP A 24 -4.80 -3.38 6.62
CA TRP A 24 -3.65 -4.04 6.00
C TRP A 24 -3.51 -5.46 6.51
N MET A 25 -3.11 -6.37 5.63
CA MET A 25 -2.84 -7.75 6.05
C MET A 25 -1.84 -8.41 5.11
N ALA A 26 -1.09 -9.37 5.66
CA ALA A 26 -0.30 -10.29 4.85
C ALA A 26 -1.22 -11.41 4.41
N GLU A 27 -1.62 -11.40 3.15
CA GLU A 27 -2.69 -12.26 2.67
C GLU A 27 -2.22 -13.69 2.44
N ASN A 28 -0.97 -13.85 1.99
CA ASN A 28 -0.35 -15.16 1.85
C ASN A 28 1.16 -14.96 1.88
N ASP A 29 1.95 -15.99 1.56
CA ASP A 29 3.41 -15.96 1.67
C ASP A 29 4.05 -14.78 0.97
N ALA A 30 3.46 -14.34 -0.11
CA ALA A 30 4.10 -13.41 -1.03
C ALA A 30 3.21 -12.23 -1.39
N LEU A 31 2.22 -11.93 -0.56
CA LEU A 31 1.27 -10.87 -0.90
C LEU A 31 0.86 -10.06 0.33
N VAL A 32 1.01 -8.75 0.22
CA VAL A 32 0.50 -7.81 1.23
C VAL A 32 -0.70 -7.10 0.62
N ALA A 33 -1.79 -7.04 1.36
CA ALA A 33 -3.03 -6.42 0.88
C ALA A 33 -3.39 -5.20 1.71
N CYS A 34 -3.79 -4.13 1.03
CA CYS A 34 -4.36 -2.94 1.64
C CYS A 34 -5.78 -2.80 1.14
N THR A 35 -6.73 -2.76 2.05
CA THR A 35 -8.16 -2.71 1.72
C THR A 35 -8.75 -1.40 2.21
N LEU A 36 -9.54 -0.76 1.38
CA LEU A 36 -10.26 0.46 1.76
C LEU A 36 -11.62 0.09 2.31
N GLY A 37 -11.72 0.02 3.62
CA GLY A 37 -12.97 -0.07 4.35
C GLY A 37 -14.03 -0.96 3.72
N ALA A 38 -15.24 -0.45 3.63
CA ALA A 38 -16.39 -1.19 3.12
C ALA A 38 -16.50 -1.16 1.60
N ASN A 39 -15.65 -0.42 0.92
CA ASN A 39 -15.78 -0.24 -0.52
C ASN A 39 -15.17 -1.37 -1.33
N LYS A 40 -14.55 -2.33 -0.68
CA LYS A 40 -13.96 -3.50 -1.32
C LYS A 40 -12.88 -3.18 -2.35
N GLN A 41 -12.33 -1.99 -2.29
CA GLN A 41 -11.16 -1.66 -3.09
C GLN A 41 -9.95 -2.29 -2.43
N VAL A 42 -9.17 -3.02 -3.19
CA VAL A 42 -8.01 -3.73 -2.66
C VAL A 42 -6.80 -3.42 -3.53
N VAL A 43 -5.70 -3.12 -2.88
CA VAL A 43 -4.40 -3.04 -3.54
C VAL A 43 -3.55 -4.19 -3.00
N SER A 44 -3.07 -5.03 -3.89
CA SER A 44 -2.22 -6.17 -3.53
C SER A 44 -0.80 -5.88 -3.99
N ILE A 45 0.15 -6.12 -3.12
CA ILE A 45 1.56 -5.85 -3.38
C ILE A 45 2.31 -7.18 -3.26
N ALA A 46 2.91 -7.61 -4.36
CA ALA A 46 3.69 -8.83 -4.36
C ALA A 46 5.01 -8.62 -3.62
N CYS A 47 5.55 -9.70 -3.07
CA CYS A 47 6.88 -9.69 -2.47
C CYS A 47 7.48 -11.09 -2.59
N ALA A 48 8.71 -11.27 -2.13
CA ALA A 48 9.35 -12.56 -2.18
C ALA A 48 8.62 -13.57 -1.30
N ASN A 49 8.74 -14.86 -1.64
CA ASN A 49 8.10 -15.91 -0.88
C ASN A 49 8.50 -15.86 0.59
N ASN A 50 7.51 -16.04 1.45
CA ASN A 50 7.71 -16.09 2.91
C ASN A 50 8.17 -14.76 3.50
N THR A 51 7.94 -13.64 2.82
CA THR A 51 8.32 -12.32 3.35
C THR A 51 7.16 -11.38 3.53
N SER A 52 5.93 -11.81 3.28
CA SER A 52 4.77 -10.90 3.34
C SER A 52 4.60 -10.28 4.73
N ALA A 53 4.70 -11.09 5.78
CA ALA A 53 4.56 -10.57 7.14
C ALA A 53 5.67 -9.59 7.48
N LEU A 54 6.89 -9.87 7.03
CA LEU A 54 8.01 -8.96 7.25
C LEU A 54 7.79 -7.63 6.53
N ARG A 55 7.38 -7.69 5.26
CA ARG A 55 7.12 -6.47 4.50
C ARG A 55 5.97 -5.68 5.12
N LEU A 56 4.93 -6.37 5.54
CA LEU A 56 3.80 -5.72 6.21
C LEU A 56 4.27 -4.96 7.44
N LYS A 57 5.09 -5.61 8.26
CA LYS A 57 5.58 -4.96 9.47
C LYS A 57 6.45 -3.75 9.14
N GLU A 58 7.32 -3.87 8.15
CA GLU A 58 8.17 -2.76 7.73
C GLU A 58 7.33 -1.57 7.29
N ILE A 59 6.27 -1.82 6.51
CA ILE A 59 5.38 -0.76 6.07
C ILE A 59 4.67 -0.13 7.26
N MET A 60 4.14 -0.96 8.16
CA MET A 60 3.41 -0.45 9.31
C MET A 60 4.31 0.36 10.25
N ASP A 61 5.55 -0.04 10.40
CA ASP A 61 6.50 0.71 11.23
C ASP A 61 6.71 2.13 10.69
N ILE A 62 6.73 2.28 9.36
CA ILE A 62 6.87 3.59 8.74
C ILE A 62 5.57 4.38 8.83
N LEU A 63 4.43 3.71 8.69
CA LEU A 63 3.12 4.36 8.70
C LEU A 63 2.56 4.59 10.09
N SER A 64 3.28 4.19 11.14
CA SER A 64 2.81 4.42 12.50
C SER A 64 2.69 5.92 12.77
N PRO A 65 1.82 6.32 13.69
CA PRO A 65 1.63 7.74 13.98
C PRO A 65 2.90 8.49 14.29
N ALA A 66 3.85 7.84 14.95
CA ALA A 66 5.10 8.50 15.29
C ALA A 66 5.92 8.83 14.05
N SER A 67 5.88 7.97 13.03
CA SER A 67 6.65 8.16 11.81
C SER A 67 6.00 9.14 10.85
N VAL A 68 4.66 9.18 10.80
CA VAL A 68 3.95 10.03 9.84
C VAL A 68 3.41 11.30 10.48
N LYS A 69 3.84 11.63 11.66
CA LYS A 69 3.30 12.74 12.43
C LYS A 69 3.39 14.07 11.70
N MET A 70 4.36 14.22 10.84
CA MET A 70 4.55 15.46 10.10
C MET A 70 3.90 15.44 8.74
N SER A 71 3.42 14.30 8.32
CA SER A 71 2.89 14.16 6.98
C SER A 71 1.43 14.58 6.95
N ASN A 72 1.13 15.55 6.15
CA ASN A 72 -0.26 15.95 5.90
C ASN A 72 -0.49 16.00 4.40
N GLY A 73 0.12 15.07 3.70
CA GLY A 73 0.01 14.98 2.26
C GLY A 73 -0.01 13.53 1.84
N VAL A 74 0.66 13.22 0.75
CA VAL A 74 0.63 11.90 0.13
C VAL A 74 1.95 11.19 0.35
N MET A 75 1.87 9.94 0.83
CA MET A 75 3.03 9.07 0.94
C MET A 75 2.92 7.98 -0.12
N VAL A 76 3.96 7.81 -0.92
CA VAL A 76 3.99 6.76 -1.93
C VAL A 76 4.31 5.44 -1.26
N ILE A 77 3.43 4.46 -1.42
CA ILE A 77 3.67 3.10 -0.92
C ILE A 77 4.36 2.30 -2.00
N THR A 78 3.80 2.28 -3.20
CA THR A 78 4.42 1.60 -4.34
C THR A 78 4.27 2.43 -5.59
N ASP A 79 5.27 2.31 -6.48
CA ASP A 79 5.23 2.93 -7.80
C ASP A 79 5.95 1.99 -8.75
N ASP A 80 5.20 1.18 -9.48
CA ASP A 80 5.77 0.16 -10.35
C ASP A 80 6.53 0.77 -11.53
N THR A 81 6.30 2.05 -11.82
CA THR A 81 7.04 2.75 -12.87
C THR A 81 8.33 3.38 -12.35
N ASN A 82 8.50 3.44 -11.03
CA ASN A 82 9.70 3.96 -10.40
C ASN A 82 9.88 3.30 -9.04
N THR A 83 10.39 2.08 -9.05
CA THR A 83 10.43 1.26 -7.83
C THR A 83 11.35 1.83 -6.75
N SER A 84 12.24 2.74 -7.09
CA SER A 84 13.05 3.40 -6.07
C SER A 84 12.20 4.31 -5.16
N ALA A 85 10.99 4.63 -5.54
CA ALA A 85 10.08 5.42 -4.72
C ALA A 85 9.27 4.57 -3.75
N ASN A 86 9.35 3.24 -3.83
CA ASN A 86 8.62 2.35 -2.92
C ASN A 86 9.01 2.63 -1.48
N ILE A 87 8.02 2.54 -0.61
CA ILE A 87 8.22 2.87 0.81
C ILE A 87 9.26 1.97 1.48
N VAL A 88 9.34 0.71 1.07
CA VAL A 88 10.37 -0.22 1.54
C VAL A 88 10.89 -1.01 0.35
N ALA A 89 12.13 -1.49 0.47
CA ALA A 89 12.70 -2.37 -0.53
C ALA A 89 12.03 -3.74 -0.47
N GLY A 90 12.10 -4.47 -1.57
CA GLY A 90 11.59 -5.84 -1.60
C GLY A 90 10.13 -5.97 -2.02
N LEU A 91 9.47 -4.87 -2.32
CA LEU A 91 8.12 -4.90 -2.86
C LEU A 91 8.17 -5.13 -4.36
N GLY A 92 7.29 -5.98 -4.85
CA GLY A 92 7.19 -6.29 -6.28
C GLY A 92 6.01 -5.60 -6.92
N ALA A 93 5.35 -6.30 -7.83
CA ALA A 93 4.25 -5.74 -8.60
C ALA A 93 3.06 -5.35 -7.74
N THR A 94 2.44 -4.24 -8.10
CA THR A 94 1.21 -3.75 -7.46
C THR A 94 0.04 -4.14 -8.34
N THR A 95 -1.00 -4.70 -7.73
CA THR A 95 -2.25 -4.99 -8.42
C THR A 95 -3.37 -4.20 -7.78
N ILE A 96 -4.04 -3.39 -8.56
CA ILE A 96 -5.15 -2.57 -8.08
C ILE A 96 -6.44 -3.20 -8.57
N THR A 97 -7.26 -3.65 -7.64
CA THR A 97 -8.56 -4.19 -7.99
C THR A 97 -9.52 -3.02 -8.17
N ALA A 98 -10.17 -2.98 -9.30
CA ALA A 98 -11.09 -1.89 -9.59
C ALA A 98 -12.23 -1.89 -8.59
N HIS A 99 -12.65 -0.70 -8.22
CA HIS A 99 -13.79 -0.53 -7.34
C HIS A 99 -15.05 -1.00 -8.05
N ASP A 100 -15.81 -1.86 -7.36
CA ASP A 100 -17.09 -2.30 -7.87
C ASP A 100 -18.12 -1.23 -7.51
N ALA A 101 -18.59 -0.53 -8.51
CA ALA A 101 -19.51 0.58 -8.32
C ALA A 101 -20.94 0.15 -8.08
N ALA A 102 -21.20 -1.12 -8.15
CA ALA A 102 -22.55 -1.62 -8.00
C ALA A 102 -23.14 -1.32 -6.62
#